data_4bf73a4d28826d82b8e8a2b0cb797d73
#
_entry.id   4bf73a4d28826d82b8e8a2b0cb797d73
#
_cell.length_a   1.000
_cell.length_b   1.000
_cell.length_c   1.000
_cell.angle_alpha   90.00
_cell.angle_beta   90.00
_cell.angle_gamma   90.00
#
_symmetry.space_group_name_H-M   'P 1'
#
loop_
_entity.id
_entity.type
_entity.pdbx_description
1 polymer ?
#
loop_
_entity_poly.entity_id
_entity_poly.type
_entity_poly.pdbx_seq_one_letter_code
_entity_poly.pdbx_strand_id
1 'polypeptide(L)'
;PEPDLPPVVFSAEELERLRASLPMLPDEKRALFQQKYGLPRKAAELLTDEKWLADYFMRAAADARNPAALANLLLGEVFARLTLRETPGTERVESSLPIPPRRLAALSNLLDEGRVNSSTGKKILAALFDEDVEPETYAQEHGLFLVTDENVLRQAAEQALRDNPSMVEGYLRGKLTVEKALMGKAMALTRG
;
A
#
# COMPACT_ATOMS: atom_id res chain seq x y z
N PRO A 1 50.01 9.42 5.63
CA PRO A 1 49.94 10.87 5.39
C PRO A 1 51.35 11.38 5.13
N GLU A 2 51.50 12.20 4.12
CA GLU A 2 52.78 12.80 3.85
C GLU A 2 53.10 13.88 4.92
N PRO A 3 54.38 14.02 5.36
CA PRO A 3 54.71 14.85 6.50
C PRO A 3 54.56 16.37 6.27
N ASP A 4 54.25 16.79 5.06
CA ASP A 4 54.05 18.18 4.67
C ASP A 4 52.56 18.61 4.65
N LEU A 5 51.63 17.69 4.93
CA LEU A 5 50.22 18.04 5.07
C LEU A 5 49.90 18.37 6.56
N PRO A 6 49.40 19.57 6.85
CA PRO A 6 49.00 19.91 8.19
C PRO A 6 47.83 19.03 8.67
N PRO A 7 47.77 18.67 9.95
CA PRO A 7 46.66 17.91 10.48
C PRO A 7 45.36 18.72 10.35
N VAL A 8 44.30 18.10 9.86
CA VAL A 8 42.97 18.69 9.86
C VAL A 8 42.37 18.53 11.26
N VAL A 9 42.17 19.62 11.95
CA VAL A 9 41.62 19.64 13.32
C VAL A 9 40.26 20.32 13.28
N PHE A 10 39.22 19.61 13.74
CA PHE A 10 37.87 20.17 13.92
C PHE A 10 37.70 20.62 15.37
N SER A 11 37.13 21.79 15.57
CA SER A 11 36.71 22.24 16.90
C SER A 11 35.48 21.42 17.37
N ALA A 12 35.23 21.37 18.68
CA ALA A 12 34.05 20.72 19.24
C ALA A 12 32.76 21.33 18.69
N GLU A 13 32.72 22.65 18.46
CA GLU A 13 31.57 23.33 17.86
C GLU A 13 31.31 22.92 16.39
N GLU A 14 32.36 22.76 15.60
CA GLU A 14 32.27 22.30 14.22
C GLU A 14 31.77 20.85 14.18
N LEU A 15 32.24 19.97 15.05
CA LEU A 15 31.77 18.61 15.15
C LEU A 15 30.28 18.54 15.54
N GLU A 16 29.83 19.37 16.48
CA GLU A 16 28.41 19.43 16.85
C GLU A 16 27.55 19.97 15.72
N ARG A 17 28.00 20.99 14.98
CA ARG A 17 27.30 21.48 13.77
C ARG A 17 27.20 20.40 12.70
N LEU A 18 28.30 19.66 12.46
CA LEU A 18 28.28 18.55 11.51
C LEU A 18 27.31 17.45 11.95
N ARG A 19 27.34 17.06 13.22
CA ARG A 19 26.38 16.06 13.80
C ARG A 19 24.94 16.51 13.63
N ALA A 20 24.65 17.78 13.94
CA ALA A 20 23.30 18.33 13.80
C ALA A 20 22.83 18.42 12.31
N SER A 21 23.77 18.49 11.36
CA SER A 21 23.47 18.53 9.92
C SER A 21 23.33 17.14 9.29
N LEU A 22 23.72 16.08 10.00
CA LEU A 22 23.61 14.73 9.47
C LEU A 22 22.12 14.33 9.32
N PRO A 23 21.74 13.78 8.19
CA PRO A 23 20.41 13.17 8.07
C PRO A 23 20.33 11.94 8.97
N MET A 24 19.12 11.57 9.36
CA MET A 24 18.87 10.35 10.12
C MET A 24 19.51 9.13 9.45
N LEU A 25 20.35 8.42 10.21
CA LEU A 25 21.11 7.27 9.71
C LEU A 25 20.20 6.04 9.51
N PRO A 26 20.60 5.07 8.68
CA PRO A 26 19.79 3.87 8.41
C PRO A 26 19.40 3.11 9.68
N ASP A 27 20.28 3.00 10.67
CA ASP A 27 20.00 2.31 11.94
C ASP A 27 18.95 3.05 12.78
N GLU A 28 19.01 4.38 12.79
CA GLU A 28 18.04 5.24 13.47
C GLU A 28 16.67 5.14 12.78
N LYS A 29 16.65 5.12 11.44
CA LYS A 29 15.42 4.90 10.67
C LYS A 29 14.81 3.52 10.94
N ARG A 30 15.64 2.45 11.01
CA ARG A 30 15.16 1.10 11.38
C ARG A 30 14.54 1.08 12.76
N ALA A 31 15.19 1.70 13.73
CA ALA A 31 14.66 1.81 15.09
C ALA A 31 13.33 2.59 15.09
N LEU A 32 13.27 3.71 14.40
CA LEU A 32 12.04 4.50 14.22
C LEU A 32 10.91 3.67 13.61
N PHE A 33 11.19 2.93 12.54
CA PHE A 33 10.19 2.13 11.83
C PHE A 33 9.62 1.01 12.71
N GLN A 34 10.46 0.38 13.52
CA GLN A 34 10.02 -0.65 14.46
C GLN A 34 9.25 -0.04 15.65
N GLN A 35 9.77 1.01 16.26
CA GLN A 35 9.21 1.57 17.50
C GLN A 35 7.99 2.45 17.26
N LYS A 36 8.04 3.34 16.26
CA LYS A 36 6.97 4.30 15.97
C LYS A 36 5.88 3.71 15.08
N TYR A 37 6.27 2.96 14.06
CA TYR A 37 5.32 2.44 13.06
C TYR A 37 4.97 0.96 13.26
N GLY A 38 5.57 0.30 14.27
CA GLY A 38 5.27 -1.09 14.60
C GLY A 38 5.67 -2.10 13.53
N LEU A 39 6.65 -1.75 12.67
CA LEU A 39 7.04 -2.63 11.58
C LEU A 39 7.85 -3.83 12.09
N PRO A 40 7.65 -5.02 11.49
CA PRO A 40 8.56 -6.15 11.72
C PRO A 40 9.99 -5.78 11.31
N ARG A 41 10.98 -6.34 12.01
CA ARG A 41 12.41 -6.09 11.74
C ARG A 41 12.77 -6.22 10.26
N LYS A 42 12.32 -7.30 9.62
CA LYS A 42 12.59 -7.56 8.19
C LYS A 42 12.03 -6.47 7.27
N ALA A 43 10.82 -5.97 7.55
CA ALA A 43 10.24 -4.87 6.77
C ALA A 43 11.02 -3.57 6.96
N ALA A 44 11.44 -3.27 8.20
CA ALA A 44 12.25 -2.11 8.50
C ALA A 44 13.64 -2.18 7.81
N GLU A 45 14.27 -3.35 7.79
CA GLU A 45 15.52 -3.59 7.06
C GLU A 45 15.34 -3.32 5.56
N LEU A 46 14.36 -3.95 4.91
CA LEU A 46 14.09 -3.77 3.47
C LEU A 46 13.79 -2.31 3.11
N LEU A 47 13.03 -1.59 3.94
CA LEU A 47 12.72 -0.18 3.68
C LEU A 47 13.93 0.75 3.87
N THR A 48 14.98 0.30 4.56
CA THR A 48 16.19 1.10 4.81
C THR A 48 17.40 0.66 3.99
N ASP A 49 17.26 -0.36 3.14
CA ASP A 49 18.33 -0.80 2.23
C ASP A 49 18.74 0.31 1.28
N GLU A 50 17.76 1.12 0.83
CA GLU A 50 18.00 2.27 -0.02
C GLU A 50 17.48 3.57 0.62
N LYS A 51 18.30 4.62 0.59
CA LYS A 51 17.96 5.90 1.22
C LYS A 51 16.65 6.48 0.67
N TRP A 52 16.47 6.47 -0.67
CA TRP A 52 15.28 7.02 -1.31
C TRP A 52 14.00 6.31 -0.86
N LEU A 53 14.06 4.99 -0.67
CA LEU A 53 12.92 4.18 -0.25
C LEU A 53 12.51 4.49 1.19
N ALA A 54 13.50 4.60 2.09
CA ALA A 54 13.24 5.02 3.46
C ALA A 54 12.61 6.41 3.53
N ASP A 55 13.13 7.36 2.76
CA ASP A 55 12.62 8.73 2.69
C ASP A 55 11.23 8.80 2.06
N TYR A 56 10.98 8.02 1.01
CA TYR A 56 9.66 7.86 0.40
C TYR A 56 8.64 7.32 1.40
N PHE A 57 9.00 6.21 2.08
CA PHE A 57 8.12 5.60 3.08
C PHE A 57 7.80 6.56 4.22
N MET A 58 8.79 7.30 4.74
CA MET A 58 8.57 8.28 5.80
C MET A 58 7.57 9.37 5.39
N ARG A 59 7.66 9.89 4.16
CA ARG A 59 6.73 10.88 3.63
C ARG A 59 5.32 10.29 3.47
N ALA A 60 5.21 9.08 2.94
CA ALA A 60 3.92 8.41 2.79
C ALA A 60 3.30 8.06 4.15
N ALA A 61 4.11 7.61 5.12
CA ALA A 61 3.64 7.25 6.46
C ALA A 61 3.12 8.44 7.28
N ALA A 62 3.48 9.67 6.90
CA ALA A 62 2.93 10.88 7.53
C ALA A 62 1.42 11.04 7.29
N ASP A 63 0.93 10.58 6.13
CA ASP A 63 -0.48 10.68 5.72
C ASP A 63 -1.22 9.33 5.87
N ALA A 64 -0.52 8.26 6.23
CA ALA A 64 -1.10 6.92 6.36
C ALA A 64 -1.68 6.68 7.76
N ARG A 65 -2.92 6.18 7.84
CA ARG A 65 -3.55 5.75 9.08
C ARG A 65 -2.87 4.52 9.69
N ASN A 66 -2.46 3.61 8.81
CA ASN A 66 -1.82 2.35 9.18
C ASN A 66 -0.48 2.20 8.43
N PRO A 67 0.64 2.71 9.01
CA PRO A 67 1.95 2.60 8.38
C PRO A 67 2.41 1.17 8.10
N ALA A 68 1.95 0.18 8.88
CA ALA A 68 2.28 -1.21 8.62
C ALA A 68 1.58 -1.75 7.37
N ALA A 69 0.30 -1.40 7.15
CA ALA A 69 -0.42 -1.73 5.92
C ALA A 69 0.23 -1.04 4.70
N LEU A 70 0.61 0.24 4.85
CA LEU A 70 1.35 0.97 3.82
C LEU A 70 2.69 0.29 3.47
N ALA A 71 3.47 -0.14 4.47
CA ALA A 71 4.73 -0.85 4.25
C ALA A 71 4.51 -2.16 3.47
N ASN A 72 3.47 -2.92 3.83
CA ASN A 72 3.11 -4.15 3.12
C ASN A 72 2.69 -3.87 1.66
N LEU A 73 1.90 -2.82 1.43
CA LEU A 73 1.51 -2.40 0.07
C LEU A 73 2.73 -2.00 -0.77
N LEU A 74 3.64 -1.21 -0.18
CA LEU A 74 4.86 -0.74 -0.84
C LEU A 74 5.81 -1.89 -1.18
N LEU A 75 6.18 -2.71 -0.18
CA LEU A 75 7.12 -3.81 -0.34
C LEU A 75 6.56 -4.99 -1.15
N GLY A 76 5.24 -5.16 -1.18
CA GLY A 76 4.57 -6.21 -1.94
C GLY A 76 4.16 -5.74 -3.34
N GLU A 77 2.98 -5.14 -3.44
CA GLU A 77 2.33 -4.86 -4.72
C GLU A 77 3.05 -3.80 -5.57
N VAL A 78 3.58 -2.73 -4.91
CA VAL A 78 4.30 -1.66 -5.63
C VAL A 78 5.61 -2.20 -6.19
N PHE A 79 6.41 -2.89 -5.37
CA PHE A 79 7.67 -3.47 -5.83
C PHE A 79 7.48 -4.57 -6.87
N ALA A 80 6.47 -5.41 -6.75
CA ALA A 80 6.15 -6.40 -7.77
C ALA A 80 5.89 -5.74 -9.14
N ARG A 81 5.17 -4.61 -9.15
CA ARG A 81 4.92 -3.84 -10.37
C ARG A 81 6.17 -3.14 -10.92
N LEU A 82 6.97 -2.54 -10.04
CA LEU A 82 8.23 -1.93 -10.45
C LEU A 82 9.13 -2.95 -11.13
N THR A 83 9.30 -4.12 -10.51
CA THR A 83 10.12 -5.20 -11.06
C THR A 83 9.68 -5.66 -12.46
N LEU A 84 8.37 -5.65 -12.74
CA LEU A 84 7.84 -5.99 -14.06
C LEU A 84 8.11 -4.92 -15.13
N ARG A 85 8.38 -3.68 -14.72
CA ARG A 85 8.61 -2.53 -15.62
C ARG A 85 10.08 -2.20 -15.82
N GLU A 86 10.94 -2.70 -14.95
CA GLU A 86 12.37 -2.40 -14.96
C GLU A 86 13.14 -3.35 -15.90
N THR A 87 14.17 -2.82 -16.54
CA THR A 87 15.16 -3.63 -17.23
C THR A 87 16.09 -4.27 -16.19
N PRO A 88 16.43 -5.55 -16.29
CA PRO A 88 17.38 -6.20 -15.38
C PRO A 88 18.70 -5.42 -15.27
N GLY A 89 19.12 -5.12 -14.03
CA GLY A 89 20.35 -4.38 -13.75
C GLY A 89 20.21 -2.86 -13.66
N THR A 90 19.02 -2.31 -13.81
CA THR A 90 18.77 -0.87 -13.58
C THR A 90 18.76 -0.58 -12.09
N GLU A 91 19.55 0.43 -11.66
CA GLU A 91 19.51 0.92 -10.28
C GLU A 91 18.17 1.60 -10.00
N ARG A 92 17.54 1.24 -8.90
CA ARG A 92 16.28 1.86 -8.46
C ARG A 92 16.58 3.20 -7.80
N VAL A 93 15.86 4.20 -8.24
CA VAL A 93 15.89 5.55 -7.67
C VAL A 93 14.44 6.02 -7.44
N GLU A 94 14.27 7.08 -6.67
CA GLU A 94 12.92 7.58 -6.38
C GLU A 94 12.09 7.87 -7.66
N SER A 95 12.73 8.37 -8.70
CA SER A 95 12.07 8.62 -10.00
C SER A 95 11.59 7.36 -10.72
N SER A 96 12.04 6.17 -10.30
CA SER A 96 11.52 4.90 -10.81
C SER A 96 10.08 4.62 -10.33
N LEU A 97 9.65 5.26 -9.23
CA LEU A 97 8.31 5.13 -8.69
C LEU A 97 7.47 6.37 -9.07
N PRO A 98 6.57 6.26 -10.07
CA PRO A 98 5.80 7.40 -10.58
C PRO A 98 4.68 7.85 -9.62
N ILE A 99 4.48 7.15 -8.50
CA ILE A 99 3.41 7.41 -7.55
C ILE A 99 3.90 8.36 -6.45
N PRO A 100 3.30 9.55 -6.27
CA PRO A 100 3.61 10.42 -5.15
C PRO A 100 3.31 9.74 -3.79
N PRO A 101 4.14 9.94 -2.75
CA PRO A 101 3.96 9.32 -1.43
C PRO A 101 2.55 9.48 -0.86
N ARG A 102 1.98 10.68 -0.98
CA ARG A 102 0.63 11.00 -0.52
C ARG A 102 -0.46 10.14 -1.19
N ARG A 103 -0.34 9.88 -2.49
CA ARG A 103 -1.31 9.05 -3.21
C ARG A 103 -1.23 7.59 -2.81
N LEU A 104 -0.02 7.08 -2.57
CA LEU A 104 0.13 5.72 -2.06
C LEU A 104 -0.47 5.59 -0.65
N ALA A 105 -0.29 6.60 0.20
CA ALA A 105 -0.92 6.66 1.52
C ALA A 105 -2.46 6.71 1.40
N ALA A 106 -3.01 7.51 0.49
CA ALA A 106 -4.45 7.59 0.25
C ALA A 106 -5.03 6.23 -0.19
N LEU A 107 -4.36 5.51 -1.11
CA LEU A 107 -4.76 4.16 -1.49
C LEU A 107 -4.68 3.19 -0.32
N SER A 108 -3.61 3.26 0.48
CA SER A 108 -3.46 2.43 1.68
C SER A 108 -4.59 2.68 2.69
N ASN A 109 -5.00 3.94 2.87
CA ASN A 109 -6.11 4.31 3.74
C ASN A 109 -7.45 3.75 3.24
N LEU A 110 -7.74 3.82 1.93
CA LEU A 110 -8.95 3.24 1.34
C LEU A 110 -9.04 1.72 1.56
N LEU A 111 -7.91 1.02 1.49
CA LEU A 111 -7.83 -0.42 1.78
C LEU A 111 -8.01 -0.72 3.27
N ASP A 112 -7.36 0.05 4.15
CA ASP A 112 -7.42 -0.12 5.60
C ASP A 112 -8.82 0.20 6.16
N GLU A 113 -9.51 1.19 5.58
CA GLU A 113 -10.90 1.54 5.88
C GLU A 113 -11.93 0.52 5.35
N GLY A 114 -11.49 -0.43 4.54
CA GLY A 114 -12.40 -1.37 3.88
C GLY A 114 -13.33 -0.73 2.86
N ARG A 115 -13.02 0.48 2.38
CA ARG A 115 -13.80 1.16 1.32
C ARG A 115 -13.60 0.53 -0.06
N VAL A 116 -12.45 -0.10 -0.26
CA VAL A 116 -12.14 -0.90 -1.43
C VAL A 116 -11.55 -2.24 -1.00
N ASN A 117 -11.77 -3.30 -1.78
CA ASN A 117 -11.14 -4.60 -1.52
C ASN A 117 -9.75 -4.69 -2.20
N SER A 118 -8.99 -5.74 -1.87
CA SER A 118 -7.63 -5.94 -2.40
C SER A 118 -7.60 -6.01 -3.93
N SER A 119 -8.60 -6.61 -4.57
CA SER A 119 -8.68 -6.70 -6.04
C SER A 119 -8.86 -5.32 -6.66
N THR A 120 -9.74 -4.52 -6.08
CA THR A 120 -9.98 -3.13 -6.49
C THR A 120 -8.77 -2.25 -6.21
N GLY A 121 -8.12 -2.42 -5.05
CA GLY A 121 -6.88 -1.72 -4.71
C GLY A 121 -5.76 -1.95 -5.74
N LYS A 122 -5.65 -3.17 -6.27
CA LYS A 122 -4.70 -3.48 -7.37
C LYS A 122 -5.04 -2.76 -8.69
N LYS A 123 -6.32 -2.55 -8.98
CA LYS A 123 -6.75 -1.78 -10.17
C LYS A 123 -6.41 -0.29 -10.00
N ILE A 124 -6.72 0.27 -8.83
CA ILE A 124 -6.37 1.67 -8.52
C ILE A 124 -4.85 1.86 -8.55
N LEU A 125 -4.09 0.93 -7.94
CA LEU A 125 -2.63 0.97 -7.99
C LEU A 125 -2.11 0.94 -9.43
N ALA A 126 -2.74 0.15 -10.31
CA ALA A 126 -2.37 0.13 -11.73
C ALA A 126 -2.55 1.50 -12.38
N ALA A 127 -3.70 2.14 -12.16
CA ALA A 127 -3.96 3.47 -12.68
C ALA A 127 -2.95 4.50 -12.16
N LEU A 128 -2.58 4.44 -10.87
CA LEU A 128 -1.56 5.34 -10.29
C LEU A 128 -0.17 5.21 -10.92
N PHE A 129 0.14 4.09 -11.54
CA PHE A 129 1.39 3.91 -12.28
C PHE A 129 1.33 4.51 -13.70
N ASP A 130 0.15 4.60 -14.28
CA ASP A 130 -0.04 4.98 -15.68
C ASP A 130 -0.60 6.39 -15.85
N GLU A 131 -1.29 6.91 -14.81
CA GLU A 131 -2.07 8.14 -14.88
C GLU A 131 -1.85 9.01 -13.64
N ASP A 132 -1.96 10.33 -13.83
CA ASP A 132 -1.88 11.32 -12.75
C ASP A 132 -3.25 11.50 -12.08
N VAL A 133 -3.71 10.50 -11.31
CA VAL A 133 -5.04 10.47 -10.71
C VAL A 133 -4.98 10.39 -9.18
N GLU A 134 -6.03 10.89 -8.51
CA GLU A 134 -6.21 10.70 -7.07
C GLU A 134 -6.96 9.39 -6.81
N PRO A 135 -6.50 8.51 -5.88
CA PRO A 135 -7.09 7.20 -5.63
C PRO A 135 -8.59 7.23 -5.33
N GLU A 136 -9.04 8.19 -4.54
CA GLU A 136 -10.44 8.31 -4.13
C GLU A 136 -11.33 8.77 -5.31
N THR A 137 -10.87 9.77 -6.07
CA THR A 137 -11.58 10.25 -7.26
C THR A 137 -11.69 9.14 -8.30
N TYR A 138 -10.59 8.44 -8.57
CA TYR A 138 -10.60 7.31 -9.50
C TYR A 138 -11.55 6.20 -9.05
N ALA A 139 -11.55 5.86 -7.76
CA ALA A 139 -12.47 4.87 -7.21
C ALA A 139 -13.93 5.29 -7.35
N GLN A 140 -14.24 6.57 -7.16
CA GLN A 140 -15.58 7.11 -7.29
C GLN A 140 -16.07 7.11 -8.75
N GLU A 141 -15.26 7.61 -9.67
CA GLU A 141 -15.61 7.70 -11.09
C GLU A 141 -15.83 6.32 -11.75
N HIS A 142 -15.08 5.32 -11.27
CA HIS A 142 -15.20 3.94 -11.79
C HIS A 142 -16.14 3.06 -10.96
N GLY A 143 -16.80 3.60 -9.93
CA GLY A 143 -17.73 2.85 -9.08
C GLY A 143 -17.05 1.68 -8.36
N LEU A 144 -15.83 1.89 -7.86
CA LEU A 144 -14.98 0.85 -7.27
C LEU A 144 -15.12 0.74 -5.75
N PHE A 145 -15.90 1.60 -5.10
CA PHE A 145 -16.18 1.48 -3.69
C PHE A 145 -17.05 0.28 -3.38
N LEU A 146 -16.76 -0.36 -2.25
CA LEU A 146 -17.62 -1.44 -1.74
C LEU A 146 -18.98 -0.86 -1.32
N VAL A 147 -20.03 -1.58 -1.67
CA VAL A 147 -21.38 -1.27 -1.22
C VAL A 147 -21.53 -1.79 0.22
N THR A 148 -21.64 -0.86 1.18
CA THR A 148 -21.82 -1.17 2.61
C THR A 148 -23.24 -0.96 3.10
N ASP A 149 -24.15 -0.45 2.26
CA ASP A 149 -25.56 -0.25 2.61
C ASP A 149 -26.27 -1.60 2.75
N GLU A 150 -26.71 -1.90 3.97
CA GLU A 150 -27.39 -3.18 4.31
C GLU A 150 -28.64 -3.40 3.46
N ASN A 151 -29.39 -2.36 3.11
CA ASN A 151 -30.58 -2.50 2.28
C ASN A 151 -30.23 -2.90 0.87
N VAL A 152 -29.18 -2.31 0.31
CA VAL A 152 -28.67 -2.65 -1.03
C VAL A 152 -28.15 -4.09 -1.05
N LEU A 153 -27.38 -4.47 -0.03
CA LEU A 153 -26.87 -5.84 0.11
C LEU A 153 -28.02 -6.87 0.25
N ARG A 154 -29.05 -6.55 1.05
CA ARG A 154 -30.23 -7.38 1.22
C ARG A 154 -31.00 -7.53 -0.09
N GLN A 155 -31.25 -6.44 -0.81
CA GLN A 155 -31.90 -6.49 -2.12
C GLN A 155 -31.12 -7.33 -3.12
N ALA A 156 -29.81 -7.19 -3.17
CA ALA A 156 -28.95 -8.00 -4.03
C ALA A 156 -29.01 -9.49 -3.67
N ALA A 157 -29.00 -9.81 -2.39
CA ALA A 157 -29.16 -11.20 -1.92
C ALA A 157 -30.54 -11.77 -2.31
N GLU A 158 -31.62 -11.03 -2.06
CA GLU A 158 -32.98 -11.44 -2.44
C GLU A 158 -33.12 -11.62 -3.96
N GLN A 159 -32.49 -10.72 -4.75
CA GLN A 159 -32.48 -10.84 -6.21
C GLN A 159 -31.71 -12.09 -6.66
N ALA A 160 -30.54 -12.35 -6.07
CA ALA A 160 -29.76 -13.54 -6.37
C ALA A 160 -30.54 -14.83 -6.07
N LEU A 161 -31.32 -14.87 -4.98
CA LEU A 161 -32.19 -16.00 -4.63
C LEU A 161 -33.33 -16.15 -5.64
N ARG A 162 -34.00 -15.06 -6.02
CA ARG A 162 -35.10 -15.07 -7.02
C ARG A 162 -34.65 -15.54 -8.40
N ASP A 163 -33.48 -15.13 -8.83
CA ASP A 163 -32.95 -15.44 -10.15
C ASP A 163 -32.39 -16.89 -10.25
N ASN A 164 -32.20 -17.56 -9.14
CA ASN A 164 -31.59 -18.89 -9.09
C ASN A 164 -32.42 -19.92 -8.27
N PRO A 165 -33.69 -20.16 -8.60
CA PRO A 165 -34.59 -21.03 -7.81
C PRO A 165 -34.10 -22.47 -7.70
N SER A 166 -33.47 -23.02 -8.73
CA SER A 166 -32.91 -24.38 -8.71
C SER A 166 -31.75 -24.54 -7.73
N MET A 167 -30.95 -23.45 -7.53
CA MET A 167 -29.89 -23.42 -6.52
C MET A 167 -30.49 -23.39 -5.12
N VAL A 168 -31.53 -22.58 -4.91
CA VAL A 168 -32.26 -22.51 -3.63
C VAL A 168 -32.83 -23.87 -3.25
N GLU A 169 -33.50 -24.56 -4.19
CA GLU A 169 -33.98 -25.92 -3.95
C GLU A 169 -32.83 -26.90 -3.61
N GLY A 170 -31.69 -26.78 -4.32
CA GLY A 170 -30.51 -27.58 -4.04
C GLY A 170 -29.99 -27.37 -2.62
N TYR A 171 -29.98 -26.14 -2.14
CA TYR A 171 -29.60 -25.78 -0.78
C TYR A 171 -30.57 -26.37 0.26
N LEU A 172 -31.88 -26.23 0.05
CA LEU A 172 -32.92 -26.80 0.92
C LEU A 172 -32.89 -28.33 0.97
N ARG A 173 -32.36 -29.00 -0.06
CA ARG A 173 -32.10 -30.45 -0.10
C ARG A 173 -30.74 -30.84 0.55
N GLY A 174 -30.04 -29.91 1.18
CA GLY A 174 -28.80 -30.16 1.91
C GLY A 174 -27.49 -29.99 1.11
N LYS A 175 -27.52 -29.47 -0.13
CA LYS A 175 -26.31 -29.15 -0.89
C LYS A 175 -25.68 -27.84 -0.42
N LEU A 176 -24.90 -27.86 0.67
CA LEU A 176 -24.28 -26.67 1.26
C LEU A 176 -23.32 -25.94 0.32
N THR A 177 -22.74 -26.62 -0.68
CA THR A 177 -21.85 -25.99 -1.67
C THR A 177 -22.52 -24.91 -2.51
N VAL A 178 -23.86 -24.96 -2.62
CA VAL A 178 -24.66 -23.98 -3.37
C VAL A 178 -24.69 -22.61 -2.70
N GLU A 179 -24.52 -22.55 -1.37
CA GLU A 179 -24.46 -21.28 -0.61
C GLU A 179 -23.35 -20.36 -1.15
N LYS A 180 -22.15 -20.90 -1.36
CA LYS A 180 -21.04 -20.12 -1.91
C LYS A 180 -21.33 -19.61 -3.32
N ALA A 181 -22.03 -20.40 -4.12
CA ALA A 181 -22.41 -19.99 -5.47
C ALA A 181 -23.47 -18.87 -5.46
N LEU A 182 -24.47 -18.96 -4.58
CA LEU A 182 -25.47 -17.91 -4.38
C LEU A 182 -24.84 -16.63 -3.84
N MET A 183 -23.93 -16.74 -2.88
CA MET A 183 -23.15 -15.59 -2.37
C MET A 183 -22.36 -14.92 -3.50
N GLY A 184 -21.68 -15.70 -4.35
CA GLY A 184 -20.98 -15.18 -5.53
C GLY A 184 -21.91 -14.44 -6.50
N LYS A 185 -23.16 -14.88 -6.66
CA LYS A 185 -24.18 -14.18 -7.48
C LYS A 185 -24.59 -12.85 -6.84
N ALA A 186 -24.85 -12.84 -5.53
CA ALA A 186 -25.18 -11.60 -4.81
C ALA A 186 -24.01 -10.59 -4.86
N MET A 187 -22.77 -11.06 -4.65
CA MET A 187 -21.55 -10.22 -4.78
C MET A 187 -21.40 -9.64 -6.18
N ALA A 188 -21.71 -10.40 -7.23
CA ALA A 188 -21.65 -9.89 -8.60
C ALA A 188 -22.64 -8.73 -8.85
N LEU A 189 -23.80 -8.73 -8.19
CA LEU A 189 -24.80 -7.65 -8.26
C LEU A 189 -24.34 -6.37 -7.53
N THR A 190 -23.49 -6.51 -6.50
CA THR A 190 -22.96 -5.40 -5.70
C THR A 190 -21.54 -4.97 -6.10
N ARG A 191 -20.97 -5.57 -7.14
CA ARG A 191 -19.59 -5.30 -7.61
C ARG A 191 -18.49 -5.64 -6.60
N GLY A 192 -18.71 -6.54 -5.69
CA GLY A 192 -17.67 -7.06 -4.77
C GLY A 192 -18.19 -7.40 -3.41
#